data_dbb3e83b5fa1475dc4a4ed49d227549c
#
_entry.id   dbb3e83b5fa1475dc4a4ed49d227549c
#
_cell.length_a   1.000
_cell.length_b   1.000
_cell.length_c   1.000
_cell.angle_alpha   90.00
_cell.angle_beta   90.00
_cell.angle_gamma   90.00
#
_symmetry.space_group_name_H-M   'P 1'
#
loop_
_entity.id
_entity.type
_entity.pdbx_description
1 polymer ?
#
loop_
_entity_poly.entity_id
_entity_poly.type
_entity_poly.pdbx_seq_one_letter_code
_entity_poly.pdbx_strand_id
1 'polypeptide(L)'
;MNQIKKRDLAESVVARLIISTISALIVAVNLNSFVQAGDLFPGGFTGLTRLIMRCAWEFAGVELPFGPINIVINALPALFCLKYVGKRFTLWSCFVIVLTSIFTDLVPSFPITEDPLLVAVFGGLINGVSIGICLDVRITSGGTDFIAIPLMERWNVSTWNYILAGNVVMLLIAGALFGWESALYSIIFQFASTQVVRVMDPDSTQVTVLIVTGRESAG
;
A
#
# COMPACT_ATOMS: atom_id res chain seq x y z
N MET A 1 -10.78 -14.19 18.15
CA MET A 1 -10.32 -15.42 17.44
C MET A 1 -8.83 -15.45 17.47
N ASN A 2 -8.24 -16.50 18.02
CA ASN A 2 -6.95 -16.61 18.71
C ASN A 2 -5.74 -16.07 17.96
N GLN A 3 -4.93 -15.26 18.64
CA GLN A 3 -3.58 -14.81 18.20
C GLN A 3 -2.67 -15.98 17.78
N ILE A 4 -2.83 -17.15 18.40
CA ILE A 4 -2.10 -18.37 18.06
C ILE A 4 -2.44 -18.84 16.64
N LYS A 5 -3.72 -18.81 16.24
CA LYS A 5 -4.16 -19.23 14.89
C LYS A 5 -3.71 -18.25 13.79
N LYS A 6 -3.62 -16.94 14.09
CA LYS A 6 -3.07 -15.95 13.16
C LYS A 6 -1.55 -16.14 12.95
N ARG A 7 -0.84 -16.55 13.98
CA ARG A 7 0.60 -16.80 13.91
C ARG A 7 0.92 -18.06 13.09
N ASP A 8 0.13 -19.12 13.24
CA ASP A 8 0.28 -20.35 12.44
C ASP A 8 -0.04 -20.12 10.96
N LEU A 9 -1.05 -19.29 10.65
CA LEU A 9 -1.39 -18.88 9.29
C LEU A 9 -0.26 -18.03 8.67
N ALA A 10 0.31 -17.10 9.42
CA ALA A 10 1.42 -16.26 8.96
C ALA A 10 2.72 -17.07 8.72
N GLU A 11 2.86 -18.27 9.28
CA GLU A 11 4.00 -19.17 9.05
C GLU A 11 3.77 -20.14 7.89
N SER A 12 2.54 -20.40 7.50
CA SER A 12 2.19 -21.30 6.41
C SER A 12 2.51 -20.70 5.03
N VAL A 13 3.35 -21.36 4.26
CA VAL A 13 3.70 -20.98 2.88
C VAL A 13 2.46 -20.96 1.99
N VAL A 14 1.56 -21.92 2.16
CA VAL A 14 0.33 -22.04 1.36
C VAL A 14 -0.61 -20.88 1.64
N ALA A 15 -0.79 -20.51 2.91
CA ALA A 15 -1.63 -19.37 3.28
C ALA A 15 -1.07 -18.07 2.70
N ARG A 16 0.25 -17.87 2.77
CA ARG A 16 0.90 -16.69 2.17
C ARG A 16 0.71 -16.64 0.66
N LEU A 17 0.85 -17.76 -0.05
CA LEU A 17 0.62 -17.83 -1.49
C LEU A 17 -0.81 -17.44 -1.85
N ILE A 18 -1.80 -18.03 -1.18
CA ILE A 18 -3.22 -17.74 -1.42
C ILE A 18 -3.52 -16.27 -1.14
N ILE A 19 -3.12 -15.78 0.02
CA ILE A 19 -3.39 -14.39 0.44
C ILE A 19 -2.69 -13.39 -0.48
N SER A 20 -1.42 -13.63 -0.85
CA SER A 20 -0.69 -12.79 -1.79
C SER A 20 -1.37 -12.72 -3.14
N THR A 21 -1.85 -13.87 -3.65
CA THR A 21 -2.52 -13.92 -4.96
C THR A 21 -3.88 -13.21 -4.92
N ILE A 22 -4.67 -13.44 -3.87
CA ILE A 22 -5.96 -12.77 -3.69
C ILE A 22 -5.77 -11.26 -3.54
N SER A 23 -4.84 -10.82 -2.70
CA SER A 23 -4.56 -9.40 -2.51
C SER A 23 -4.08 -8.75 -3.81
N ALA A 24 -3.15 -9.37 -4.53
CA ALA A 24 -2.66 -8.86 -5.80
C ALA A 24 -3.79 -8.71 -6.85
N LEU A 25 -4.70 -9.69 -6.90
CA LEU A 25 -5.87 -9.62 -7.78
C LEU A 25 -6.83 -8.51 -7.38
N ILE A 26 -7.11 -8.35 -6.09
CA ILE A 26 -7.96 -7.25 -5.58
C ILE A 26 -7.36 -5.89 -5.95
N VAL A 27 -6.05 -5.70 -5.76
CA VAL A 27 -5.36 -4.46 -6.14
C VAL A 27 -5.46 -4.22 -7.64
N ALA A 28 -5.19 -5.22 -8.47
CA ALA A 28 -5.24 -5.10 -9.92
C ALA A 28 -6.64 -4.72 -10.43
N VAL A 29 -7.67 -5.40 -9.92
CA VAL A 29 -9.07 -5.07 -10.21
C VAL A 29 -9.39 -3.65 -9.77
N ASN A 30 -8.98 -3.27 -8.55
CA ASN A 30 -9.22 -1.92 -8.02
C ASN A 30 -8.53 -0.83 -8.87
N LEU A 31 -7.28 -1.06 -9.30
CA LEU A 31 -6.55 -0.13 -10.13
C LEU A 31 -7.22 0.09 -11.49
N ASN A 32 -7.76 -0.97 -12.10
CA ASN A 32 -8.35 -0.91 -13.43
C ASN A 32 -9.83 -0.53 -13.43
N SER A 33 -10.56 -0.75 -12.31
CA SER A 33 -11.99 -0.44 -12.22
C SER A 33 -12.27 0.91 -11.58
N PHE A 34 -11.51 1.30 -10.55
CA PHE A 34 -11.74 2.52 -9.79
C PHE A 34 -10.65 3.56 -10.05
N VAL A 35 -9.39 3.23 -9.78
CA VAL A 35 -8.30 4.20 -9.85
C VAL A 35 -8.14 4.77 -11.24
N GLN A 36 -8.22 3.95 -12.27
CA GLN A 36 -8.13 4.40 -13.65
C GLN A 36 -9.38 5.17 -14.07
N ALA A 37 -10.57 4.73 -13.68
CA ALA A 37 -11.82 5.40 -14.00
C ALA A 37 -11.94 6.81 -13.40
N GLY A 38 -11.42 7.00 -12.18
CA GLY A 38 -11.42 8.30 -11.50
C GLY A 38 -10.16 9.14 -11.75
N ASP A 39 -9.25 8.68 -12.57
CA ASP A 39 -7.95 9.34 -12.80
C ASP A 39 -7.20 9.64 -11.49
N LEU A 40 -7.28 8.68 -10.55
CA LEU A 40 -6.77 8.84 -9.20
C LEU A 40 -5.29 8.46 -9.07
N PHE A 41 -4.64 9.05 -8.08
CA PHE A 41 -3.27 8.76 -7.70
C PHE A 41 -3.24 8.12 -6.30
N PRO A 42 -3.18 6.77 -6.20
CA PRO A 42 -3.01 6.09 -4.93
C PRO A 42 -1.74 6.55 -4.21
N GLY A 43 -1.69 6.36 -2.89
CA GLY A 43 -0.49 6.69 -2.14
C GLY A 43 0.72 5.83 -2.50
N GLY A 44 1.90 6.32 -2.15
CA GLY A 44 3.14 5.57 -2.27
C GLY A 44 3.63 5.37 -3.70
N PHE A 45 4.37 4.30 -3.93
CA PHE A 45 4.99 4.03 -5.24
C PHE A 45 3.98 3.61 -6.31
N THR A 46 2.85 3.06 -5.94
CA THR A 46 1.74 2.80 -6.88
C THR A 46 1.21 4.11 -7.47
N GLY A 47 1.04 5.13 -6.62
CA GLY A 47 0.66 6.48 -7.08
C GLY A 47 1.74 7.13 -7.94
N LEU A 48 3.01 6.99 -7.56
CA LEU A 48 4.13 7.48 -8.36
C LEU A 48 4.18 6.78 -9.73
N THR A 49 3.93 5.47 -9.78
CA THR A 49 3.83 4.71 -11.04
C THR A 49 2.73 5.30 -11.93
N ARG A 50 1.54 5.54 -11.37
CA ARG A 50 0.41 6.14 -12.11
C ARG A 50 0.73 7.56 -12.57
N LEU A 51 1.38 8.36 -11.74
CA LEU A 51 1.81 9.71 -12.11
C LEU A 51 2.79 9.70 -13.30
N ILE A 52 3.77 8.79 -13.28
CA ILE A 52 4.72 8.64 -14.39
C ILE A 52 4.02 8.20 -15.68
N MET A 53 3.11 7.23 -15.60
CA MET A 53 2.31 6.79 -16.75
C MET A 53 1.48 7.93 -17.33
N ARG A 54 0.82 8.71 -16.47
CA ARG A 54 0.03 9.88 -16.92
C ARG A 54 0.90 10.96 -17.55
N CYS A 55 2.06 11.26 -16.96
CA CYS A 55 3.04 12.19 -17.57
C CYS A 55 3.53 11.70 -18.93
N ALA A 56 3.85 10.41 -19.07
CA ALA A 56 4.31 9.86 -20.34
C ALA A 56 3.22 9.94 -21.42
N TRP A 57 1.98 9.69 -21.06
CA TRP A 57 0.84 9.85 -21.97
C TRP A 57 0.63 11.31 -22.39
N GLU A 58 0.54 12.22 -21.42
CA GLU A 58 0.20 13.63 -21.68
C GLU A 58 1.31 14.38 -22.44
N PHE A 59 2.58 14.15 -22.07
CA PHE A 59 3.70 14.93 -22.63
C PHE A 59 4.44 14.25 -23.79
N ALA A 60 4.41 12.91 -23.84
CA ALA A 60 5.10 12.14 -24.87
C ALA A 60 4.18 11.34 -25.78
N GLY A 61 2.88 11.24 -25.48
CA GLY A 61 1.92 10.42 -26.22
C GLY A 61 2.22 8.93 -26.19
N VAL A 62 2.95 8.46 -25.16
CA VAL A 62 3.39 7.07 -25.03
C VAL A 62 2.58 6.38 -23.93
N GLU A 63 1.90 5.29 -24.28
CA GLU A 63 1.26 4.40 -23.30
C GLU A 63 2.30 3.48 -22.71
N LEU A 64 2.54 3.66 -21.41
CA LEU A 64 3.46 2.82 -20.66
C LEU A 64 2.68 1.77 -19.86
N PRO A 65 3.09 0.50 -19.86
CA PRO A 65 2.45 -0.52 -19.03
C PRO A 65 2.78 -0.29 -17.56
N PHE A 66 1.82 -0.60 -16.67
CA PHE A 66 1.96 -0.40 -15.23
C PHE A 66 3.05 -1.28 -14.63
N GLY A 67 3.08 -2.57 -15.02
CA GLY A 67 3.92 -3.59 -14.40
C GLY A 67 5.41 -3.27 -14.40
N PRO A 68 6.04 -3.04 -15.55
CA PRO A 68 7.47 -2.72 -15.61
C PRO A 68 7.86 -1.51 -14.77
N ILE A 69 7.07 -0.43 -14.81
CA ILE A 69 7.37 0.79 -14.05
C ILE A 69 7.24 0.51 -12.55
N ASN A 70 6.17 -0.15 -12.13
CA ASN A 70 5.94 -0.49 -10.73
C ASN A 70 7.05 -1.39 -10.17
N ILE A 71 7.50 -2.39 -10.94
CA ILE A 71 8.61 -3.26 -10.55
C ILE A 71 9.91 -2.47 -10.40
N VAL A 72 10.25 -1.63 -11.36
CA VAL A 72 11.48 -0.82 -11.34
C VAL A 72 11.49 0.14 -10.15
N ILE A 73 10.39 0.85 -9.90
CA ILE A 73 10.29 1.79 -8.77
C ILE A 73 10.41 1.07 -7.43
N ASN A 74 9.82 -0.11 -7.29
CA ASN A 74 9.89 -0.90 -6.06
C ASN A 74 11.20 -1.68 -5.90
N ALA A 75 12.04 -1.81 -6.93
CA ALA A 75 13.30 -2.56 -6.86
C ALA A 75 14.30 -1.94 -5.87
N LEU A 76 14.46 -0.62 -5.88
CA LEU A 76 15.38 0.06 -4.97
C LEU A 76 14.97 -0.09 -3.49
N PRO A 77 13.71 0.19 -3.10
CA PRO A 77 13.23 -0.10 -1.75
C PRO A 77 13.31 -1.57 -1.36
N ALA A 78 13.06 -2.49 -2.30
CA ALA A 78 13.17 -3.92 -2.03
C ALA A 78 14.61 -4.32 -1.68
N LEU A 79 15.60 -3.79 -2.39
CA LEU A 79 17.03 -4.02 -2.07
C LEU A 79 17.39 -3.47 -0.67
N PHE A 80 16.84 -2.30 -0.32
CA PHE A 80 17.01 -1.72 1.01
C PHE A 80 16.39 -2.64 2.08
N CYS A 81 15.16 -3.10 1.86
CA CYS A 81 14.45 -3.99 2.76
C CYS A 81 15.16 -5.36 2.91
N LEU A 82 15.71 -5.88 1.83
CA LEU A 82 16.47 -7.13 1.84
C LEU A 82 17.67 -7.07 2.79
N LYS A 83 18.31 -5.91 2.87
CA LYS A 83 19.49 -5.68 3.73
C LYS A 83 19.12 -5.49 5.19
N TYR A 84 17.99 -4.82 5.50
CA TYR A 84 17.67 -4.35 6.83
C TYR A 84 16.56 -5.13 7.56
N VAL A 85 15.57 -5.67 6.86
CA VAL A 85 14.45 -6.44 7.46
C VAL A 85 14.69 -7.94 7.33
N GLY A 86 15.05 -8.39 6.13
CA GLY A 86 15.38 -9.78 5.90
C GLY A 86 14.76 -10.39 4.65
N LYS A 87 15.34 -11.54 4.25
CA LYS A 87 15.02 -12.18 2.96
C LYS A 87 13.57 -12.66 2.88
N ARG A 88 13.02 -13.22 3.95
CA ARG A 88 11.69 -13.84 3.93
C ARG A 88 10.58 -12.80 3.68
N PHE A 89 10.62 -11.70 4.40
CA PHE A 89 9.68 -10.58 4.22
C PHE A 89 9.79 -9.99 2.82
N THR A 90 11.02 -9.65 2.40
CA THR A 90 11.26 -8.99 1.10
C THR A 90 10.84 -9.85 -0.07
N LEU A 91 11.17 -11.15 -0.07
CA LEU A 91 10.81 -12.05 -1.17
C LEU A 91 9.30 -12.21 -1.32
N TRP A 92 8.56 -12.36 -0.23
CA TRP A 92 7.10 -12.45 -0.28
C TRP A 92 6.46 -11.14 -0.74
N SER A 93 6.97 -10.01 -0.29
CA SER A 93 6.49 -8.70 -0.73
C SER A 93 6.82 -8.43 -2.20
N CYS A 94 8.01 -8.78 -2.66
CA CYS A 94 8.35 -8.75 -4.09
C CYS A 94 7.42 -9.65 -4.92
N PHE A 95 7.04 -10.81 -4.40
CA PHE A 95 6.10 -11.71 -5.06
C PHE A 95 4.72 -11.04 -5.23
N VAL A 96 4.21 -10.38 -4.19
CA VAL A 96 2.95 -9.59 -4.29
C VAL A 96 3.07 -8.49 -5.34
N ILE A 97 4.17 -7.73 -5.34
CA ILE A 97 4.39 -6.64 -6.31
C ILE A 97 4.40 -7.16 -7.74
N VAL A 98 5.11 -8.26 -8.00
CA VAL A 98 5.17 -8.88 -9.32
C VAL A 98 3.80 -9.38 -9.75
N LEU A 99 3.07 -10.07 -8.88
CA LEU A 99 1.70 -10.53 -9.18
C LEU A 99 0.76 -9.37 -9.45
N THR A 100 0.78 -8.34 -8.61
CA THR A 100 -0.04 -7.13 -8.81
C THR A 100 0.29 -6.48 -10.17
N SER A 101 1.57 -6.38 -10.50
CA SER A 101 2.02 -5.80 -11.76
C SER A 101 1.51 -6.59 -12.95
N ILE A 102 1.66 -7.92 -12.94
CA ILE A 102 1.19 -8.81 -14.00
C ILE A 102 -0.35 -8.74 -14.12
N PHE A 103 -1.06 -8.83 -13.00
CA PHE A 103 -2.53 -8.81 -13.03
C PHE A 103 -3.07 -7.45 -13.48
N THR A 104 -2.43 -6.34 -13.11
CA THR A 104 -2.86 -5.01 -13.55
C THR A 104 -2.71 -4.84 -15.06
N ASP A 105 -1.64 -5.38 -15.65
CA ASP A 105 -1.45 -5.32 -17.10
C ASP A 105 -2.32 -6.33 -17.88
N LEU A 106 -2.75 -7.44 -17.24
CA LEU A 106 -3.59 -8.46 -17.87
C LEU A 106 -5.09 -8.18 -17.74
N VAL A 107 -5.53 -7.61 -16.61
CA VAL A 107 -6.95 -7.32 -16.38
C VAL A 107 -7.34 -6.10 -17.19
N PRO A 108 -8.36 -6.20 -18.09
CA PRO A 108 -8.81 -5.04 -18.85
C PRO A 108 -9.40 -3.97 -17.93
N SER A 109 -9.33 -2.72 -18.36
CA SER A 109 -10.04 -1.63 -17.69
C SER A 109 -11.54 -1.78 -17.84
N PHE A 110 -12.28 -1.75 -16.73
CA PHE A 110 -13.74 -1.80 -16.71
C PHE A 110 -14.26 -0.88 -15.59
N PRO A 111 -14.60 0.36 -15.91
CA PRO A 111 -15.14 1.28 -14.93
C PRO A 111 -16.46 0.76 -14.37
N ILE A 112 -16.56 0.64 -13.04
CA ILE A 112 -17.79 0.23 -12.35
C ILE A 112 -18.73 1.41 -12.18
N THR A 113 -18.17 2.60 -12.00
CA THR A 113 -18.91 3.86 -11.87
C THR A 113 -18.06 5.01 -12.39
N GLU A 114 -18.73 6.04 -12.91
CA GLU A 114 -18.09 7.27 -13.36
C GLU A 114 -18.16 8.39 -12.31
N ASP A 115 -18.83 8.16 -11.18
CA ASP A 115 -18.90 9.13 -10.09
C ASP A 115 -17.56 9.18 -9.34
N PRO A 116 -16.82 10.32 -9.39
CA PRO A 116 -15.48 10.40 -8.84
C PRO A 116 -15.45 10.21 -7.30
N LEU A 117 -16.53 10.59 -6.59
CA LEU A 117 -16.61 10.41 -5.14
C LEU A 117 -16.80 8.94 -4.79
N LEU A 118 -17.68 8.22 -5.49
CA LEU A 118 -17.86 6.78 -5.30
C LEU A 118 -16.58 6.03 -5.63
N VAL A 119 -15.93 6.39 -6.74
CA VAL A 119 -14.63 5.83 -7.13
C VAL A 119 -13.58 6.03 -6.04
N ALA A 120 -13.47 7.24 -5.49
CA ALA A 120 -12.49 7.57 -4.46
C ALA A 120 -12.77 6.81 -3.15
N VAL A 121 -14.02 6.78 -2.69
CA VAL A 121 -14.37 6.13 -1.42
C VAL A 121 -14.28 4.61 -1.53
N PHE A 122 -14.99 3.99 -2.49
CA PHE A 122 -15.01 2.54 -2.60
C PHE A 122 -13.68 1.97 -3.08
N GLY A 123 -13.00 2.63 -4.03
CA GLY A 123 -11.66 2.25 -4.44
C GLY A 123 -10.68 2.32 -3.27
N GLY A 124 -10.76 3.36 -2.44
CA GLY A 124 -9.97 3.48 -1.21
C GLY A 124 -10.24 2.37 -0.21
N LEU A 125 -11.52 2.06 0.06
CA LEU A 125 -11.90 0.97 0.97
C LEU A 125 -11.35 -0.39 0.48
N ILE A 126 -11.52 -0.71 -0.80
CA ILE A 126 -11.02 -1.96 -1.40
C ILE A 126 -9.50 -2.02 -1.33
N ASN A 127 -8.82 -0.91 -1.62
CA ASN A 127 -7.37 -0.81 -1.49
C ASN A 127 -6.90 -1.08 -0.06
N GLY A 128 -7.56 -0.47 0.92
CA GLY A 128 -7.26 -0.66 2.34
C GLY A 128 -7.44 -2.12 2.80
N VAL A 129 -8.51 -2.78 2.34
CA VAL A 129 -8.74 -4.23 2.61
C VAL A 129 -7.60 -5.06 2.05
N SER A 130 -7.18 -4.80 0.81
CA SER A 130 -6.08 -5.54 0.19
C SER A 130 -4.76 -5.39 0.95
N ILE A 131 -4.42 -4.17 1.35
CA ILE A 131 -3.22 -3.91 2.18
C ILE A 131 -3.35 -4.61 3.53
N GLY A 132 -4.49 -4.49 4.21
CA GLY A 132 -4.74 -5.11 5.51
C GLY A 132 -4.60 -6.63 5.51
N ILE A 133 -5.10 -7.30 4.46
CA ILE A 133 -4.94 -8.74 4.28
C ILE A 133 -3.46 -9.14 4.14
N CYS A 134 -2.65 -8.34 3.45
CA CYS A 134 -1.21 -8.56 3.36
C CYS A 134 -0.51 -8.41 4.71
N LEU A 135 -0.86 -7.38 5.48
CA LEU A 135 -0.27 -7.13 6.79
C LEU A 135 -0.58 -8.24 7.80
N ASP A 136 -1.76 -8.85 7.73
CA ASP A 136 -2.14 -10.00 8.59
C ASP A 136 -1.18 -11.20 8.47
N VAL A 137 -0.55 -11.38 7.32
CA VAL A 137 0.45 -12.43 7.08
C VAL A 137 1.90 -11.91 7.05
N ARG A 138 2.12 -10.70 7.54
CA ARG A 138 3.42 -10.02 7.59
C ARG A 138 4.09 -9.93 6.23
N ILE A 139 3.35 -9.41 5.26
CA ILE A 139 3.80 -9.11 3.90
C ILE A 139 3.30 -7.71 3.58
N THR A 140 4.01 -6.96 2.77
CA THR A 140 3.50 -5.70 2.23
C THR A 140 3.12 -5.85 0.76
N SER A 141 2.14 -5.07 0.32
CA SER A 141 1.80 -4.92 -1.10
C SER A 141 2.82 -4.07 -1.87
N GLY A 142 3.90 -3.67 -1.23
CA GLY A 142 4.95 -2.81 -1.79
C GLY A 142 4.75 -1.34 -1.44
N GLY A 143 5.37 -0.49 -2.23
CA GLY A 143 5.26 0.94 -2.05
C GLY A 143 6.13 1.47 -0.90
N THR A 144 5.65 2.53 -0.27
CA THR A 144 6.35 3.21 0.82
C THR A 144 6.58 2.34 2.06
N ASP A 145 5.82 1.26 2.22
CA ASP A 145 5.96 0.33 3.35
C ASP A 145 7.32 -0.36 3.37
N PHE A 146 7.93 -0.60 2.20
CA PHE A 146 9.30 -1.10 2.11
C PHE A 146 10.34 -0.18 2.72
N ILE A 147 10.04 1.09 2.83
CA ILE A 147 10.90 2.08 3.47
C ILE A 147 10.47 2.28 4.92
N ALA A 148 9.15 2.34 5.17
CA ALA A 148 8.59 2.59 6.50
C ALA A 148 8.98 1.53 7.52
N ILE A 149 8.75 0.27 7.18
CA ILE A 149 8.95 -0.85 8.11
C ILE A 149 10.40 -0.94 8.62
N PRO A 150 11.44 -0.94 7.75
CA PRO A 150 12.82 -0.97 8.22
C PRO A 150 13.23 0.23 9.07
N LEU A 151 12.75 1.43 8.71
CA LEU A 151 13.06 2.65 9.44
C LEU A 151 12.40 2.65 10.83
N MET A 152 11.18 2.16 10.95
CA MET A 152 10.50 2.03 12.23
C MET A 152 11.15 0.97 13.11
N GLU A 153 11.42 -0.22 12.57
CA GLU A 153 11.95 -1.34 13.35
C GLU A 153 13.41 -1.12 13.81
N ARG A 154 14.24 -0.52 12.97
CA ARG A 154 15.69 -0.44 13.24
C ARG A 154 16.14 0.88 13.86
N TRP A 155 15.54 1.99 13.46
CA TRP A 155 15.95 3.33 13.93
C TRP A 155 14.92 4.00 14.84
N ASN A 156 13.79 3.33 15.12
CA ASN A 156 12.70 3.86 15.95
C ASN A 156 12.25 5.27 15.49
N VAL A 157 12.30 5.52 14.18
CA VAL A 157 11.91 6.79 13.56
C VAL A 157 10.47 6.68 13.09
N SER A 158 9.63 7.63 13.50
CA SER A 158 8.27 7.74 12.98
C SER A 158 8.30 8.14 11.50
N THR A 159 8.26 7.13 10.63
CA THR A 159 8.40 7.31 9.17
C THR A 159 7.13 7.83 8.51
N TRP A 160 5.99 7.74 9.22
CA TRP A 160 4.69 8.13 8.69
C TRP A 160 4.63 9.59 8.21
N ASN A 161 5.30 10.51 8.91
CA ASN A 161 5.33 11.91 8.51
C ASN A 161 6.09 12.13 7.20
N TYR A 162 7.16 11.37 6.95
CA TYR A 162 7.93 11.46 5.69
C TYR A 162 7.14 10.86 4.52
N ILE A 163 6.42 9.76 4.75
CA ILE A 163 5.55 9.14 3.75
C ILE A 163 4.40 10.09 3.41
N LEU A 164 3.78 10.68 4.43
CA LEU A 164 2.72 11.66 4.23
C LEU A 164 3.24 12.86 3.45
N ALA A 165 4.40 13.41 3.81
CA ALA A 165 5.01 14.52 3.07
C ALA A 165 5.29 14.15 1.61
N GLY A 166 5.84 12.97 1.34
CA GLY A 166 6.06 12.47 -0.02
C GLY A 166 4.76 12.34 -0.82
N ASN A 167 3.71 11.81 -0.21
CA ASN A 167 2.39 11.72 -0.84
C ASN A 167 1.78 13.10 -1.11
N VAL A 168 1.91 14.04 -0.18
CA VAL A 168 1.44 15.42 -0.37
C VAL A 168 2.18 16.08 -1.55
N VAL A 169 3.50 15.97 -1.62
CA VAL A 169 4.29 16.50 -2.75
C VAL A 169 3.85 15.86 -4.08
N MET A 170 3.67 14.55 -4.11
CA MET A 170 3.19 13.84 -5.30
C MET A 170 1.81 14.35 -5.74
N LEU A 171 0.88 14.53 -4.80
CA LEU A 171 -0.47 15.02 -5.11
C LEU A 171 -0.48 16.49 -5.52
N LEU A 172 0.40 17.33 -4.97
CA LEU A 172 0.56 18.72 -5.41
C LEU A 172 1.05 18.77 -6.86
N ILE A 173 2.01 17.92 -7.23
CA ILE A 173 2.48 17.79 -8.62
C ILE A 173 1.34 17.31 -9.52
N ALA A 174 0.62 16.25 -9.12
CA ALA A 174 -0.52 15.73 -9.87
C ALA A 174 -1.60 16.80 -10.06
N GLY A 175 -1.94 17.54 -9.00
CA GLY A 175 -2.94 18.60 -9.05
C GLY A 175 -2.55 19.77 -9.96
N ALA A 176 -1.27 20.15 -9.95
CA ALA A 176 -0.75 21.22 -10.79
C ALA A 176 -0.70 20.82 -12.28
N LEU A 177 -0.43 19.54 -12.59
CA LEU A 177 -0.28 19.06 -13.97
C LEU A 177 -1.60 18.59 -14.58
N PHE A 178 -2.45 17.94 -13.82
CA PHE A 178 -3.63 17.21 -14.33
C PHE A 178 -4.96 17.70 -13.76
N GLY A 179 -4.94 18.70 -12.89
CA GLY A 179 -6.13 19.28 -12.29
C GLY A 179 -6.33 18.89 -10.82
N TRP A 180 -6.87 19.86 -10.06
CA TRP A 180 -7.02 19.73 -8.61
C TRP A 180 -8.11 18.73 -8.20
N GLU A 181 -9.09 18.45 -9.06
CA GLU A 181 -10.15 17.48 -8.76
C GLU A 181 -9.59 16.09 -8.53
N SER A 182 -8.78 15.56 -9.46
CA SER A 182 -8.15 14.24 -9.32
C SER A 182 -7.26 14.15 -8.09
N ALA A 183 -6.53 15.23 -7.76
CA ALA A 183 -5.71 15.28 -6.56
C ALA A 183 -6.55 15.24 -5.27
N LEU A 184 -7.65 16.00 -5.20
CA LEU A 184 -8.55 16.03 -4.04
C LEU A 184 -9.27 14.70 -3.83
N TYR A 185 -9.78 14.08 -4.90
CA TYR A 185 -10.36 12.74 -4.82
C TYR A 185 -9.32 11.68 -4.45
N SER A 186 -8.06 11.84 -4.88
CA SER A 186 -6.97 10.97 -4.45
C SER A 186 -6.68 11.07 -2.95
N ILE A 187 -6.85 12.25 -2.34
CA ILE A 187 -6.78 12.42 -0.87
C ILE A 187 -7.89 11.62 -0.19
N ILE A 188 -9.13 11.71 -0.70
CA ILE A 188 -10.26 10.93 -0.16
C ILE A 188 -9.99 9.43 -0.27
N PHE A 189 -9.49 8.96 -1.42
CA PHE A 189 -9.09 7.57 -1.64
C PHE A 189 -8.04 7.12 -0.61
N GLN A 190 -6.96 7.90 -0.44
CA GLN A 190 -5.90 7.57 0.52
C GLN A 190 -6.40 7.59 1.96
N PHE A 191 -7.27 8.54 2.31
CA PHE A 191 -7.89 8.58 3.62
C PHE A 191 -8.74 7.34 3.89
N ALA A 192 -9.65 6.98 2.98
CA ALA A 192 -10.50 5.81 3.09
C ALA A 192 -9.66 4.52 3.24
N SER A 193 -8.62 4.37 2.39
CA SER A 193 -7.69 3.24 2.46
C SER A 193 -6.98 3.17 3.81
N THR A 194 -6.46 4.29 4.30
CA THR A 194 -5.74 4.35 5.58
C THR A 194 -6.65 4.00 6.76
N GLN A 195 -7.91 4.42 6.76
CA GLN A 195 -8.85 4.06 7.83
C GLN A 195 -9.08 2.54 7.89
N VAL A 196 -9.25 1.89 6.74
CA VAL A 196 -9.40 0.43 6.69
C VAL A 196 -8.14 -0.27 7.18
N VAL A 197 -6.96 0.15 6.71
CA VAL A 197 -5.68 -0.41 7.14
C VAL A 197 -5.52 -0.30 8.65
N ARG A 198 -5.82 0.85 9.26
CA ARG A 198 -5.75 1.04 10.71
C ARG A 198 -6.63 0.07 11.50
N VAL A 199 -7.82 -0.23 10.99
CA VAL A 199 -8.74 -1.18 11.65
C VAL A 199 -8.25 -2.62 11.50
N MET A 200 -7.61 -2.93 10.37
CA MET A 200 -7.11 -4.29 10.06
C MET A 200 -5.70 -4.56 10.59
N ASP A 201 -4.90 -3.52 10.85
CA ASP A 201 -3.53 -3.66 11.31
C ASP A 201 -3.46 -4.34 12.70
N PRO A 202 -2.83 -5.52 12.82
CA PRO A 202 -2.74 -6.25 14.07
C PRO A 202 -1.92 -5.52 15.14
N ASP A 203 -1.01 -4.62 14.75
CA ASP A 203 -0.16 -3.87 15.67
C ASP A 203 -0.81 -2.57 16.17
N SER A 204 -1.88 -2.11 15.54
CA SER A 204 -2.66 -0.94 15.98
C SER A 204 -3.43 -1.17 17.29
N THR A 205 -3.55 -2.42 17.73
CA THR A 205 -4.25 -2.83 18.97
C THR A 205 -3.30 -2.98 20.17
N GLN A 206 -2.14 -2.31 20.17
CA GLN A 206 -1.26 -2.31 21.33
C GLN A 206 -1.90 -1.51 22.47
N VAL A 207 -2.47 -2.24 23.43
CA VAL A 207 -2.91 -1.68 24.71
C VAL A 207 -1.66 -1.45 25.55
N THR A 208 -1.28 -0.19 25.77
CA THR A 208 -0.23 0.14 26.74
C THR A 208 -0.77 -0.08 28.14
N VAL A 209 -0.44 -1.22 28.75
CA VAL A 209 -0.71 -1.46 30.16
C VAL A 209 0.35 -0.75 30.98
N LEU A 210 0.01 0.38 31.58
CA LEU A 210 0.83 1.05 32.59
C LEU A 210 0.68 0.27 33.91
N ILE A 211 1.64 -0.59 34.20
CA ILE A 211 1.73 -1.25 35.50
C ILE A 211 2.44 -0.29 36.46
N VAL A 212 1.65 0.47 37.22
CA VAL A 212 2.17 1.27 38.35
C VAL A 212 2.39 0.33 39.52
N THR A 213 3.61 -0.16 39.70
CA THR A 213 3.99 -0.89 40.92
C THR A 213 4.40 0.13 41.97
N GLY A 214 3.52 0.38 42.94
CA GLY A 214 3.87 1.06 44.17
C GLY A 214 4.71 0.13 45.03
N ARG A 215 6.03 0.23 44.93
CA ARG A 215 6.92 -0.40 45.90
C ARG A 215 7.06 0.58 47.06
N GLU A 216 6.29 0.38 48.10
CA GLU A 216 6.60 0.95 49.39
C GLU A 216 7.95 0.33 49.88
N SER A 217 8.96 1.18 50.03
CA SER A 217 10.18 0.82 50.72
C SER A 217 9.83 0.71 52.21
N ALA A 218 9.69 -0.53 52.71
CA ALA A 218 9.75 -0.80 54.13
C ALA A 218 11.18 -0.47 54.59
N GLY A 219 11.27 0.50 55.54
CA GLY A 219 12.47 0.94 56.23
C GLY A 219 13.08 -0.11 57.17
#